data_182412025b74003a15ee71a2b7878318
#
_entry.id   182412025b74003a15ee71a2b7878318
#
_cell.length_a   1.000
_cell.length_b   1.000
_cell.length_c   1.000
_cell.angle_alpha   90.00
_cell.angle_beta   90.00
_cell.angle_gamma   90.00
#
_symmetry.space_group_name_H-M   'P 1'
#
loop_
_entity.id
_entity.type
_entity.pdbx_description
1 polymer ?
#
loop_
_entity_poly.entity_id
_entity_poly.type
_entity_poly.pdbx_seq_one_letter_code
_entity_poly.pdbx_strand_id
1 'polypeptide(L)'
;MLKKFGSVVTNNFGLKVLSIIFAIIMWLVVVNIDDPKITKTFTTTVSITNESAISDMGKYYEVVDGKNTVTFAVSAKRSLIEDLSGSDFKAVADMSSIEDLSRVPIEISALHYTNQISIITRNQYLDVTVGNLQTQSFIIVPRDSGTPASGSVVGSVSVSPNVLKVSGPAEIVSTIDKVTATIDVSNMSMDISDNVIPKLYDSDGAEIDTTNLSMNLSTVTVSAEILNTKEVGLNFQTTGKPADGYK
;
A
#
# COMPACT_ATOMS: atom_id res chain seq x y z
N MET A 1 60.97 17.45 51.02
CA MET A 1 59.72 16.63 50.97
C MET A 1 59.62 15.72 49.72
N LEU A 2 60.13 16.09 48.58
CA LEU A 2 60.03 15.25 47.32
C LEU A 2 60.81 13.90 47.41
N LYS A 3 61.94 13.81 48.12
CA LYS A 3 62.69 12.52 48.21
C LYS A 3 61.97 11.44 49.05
N LYS A 4 61.14 11.81 50.02
CA LYS A 4 60.35 10.86 50.81
C LYS A 4 59.15 10.31 49.99
N PHE A 5 58.63 11.07 49.03
CA PHE A 5 57.56 10.61 48.15
C PHE A 5 58.01 9.53 47.14
N GLY A 6 59.25 9.68 46.60
CA GLY A 6 59.84 8.70 45.69
C GLY A 6 60.04 7.32 46.34
N SER A 7 60.53 7.27 47.58
CA SER A 7 60.79 6.02 48.32
C SER A 7 59.51 5.30 48.71
N VAL A 8 58.41 6.03 48.94
CA VAL A 8 57.10 5.45 49.23
C VAL A 8 56.48 4.85 47.96
N VAL A 9 56.76 5.42 46.80
CA VAL A 9 56.22 4.90 45.51
C VAL A 9 56.98 3.65 45.05
N THR A 10 58.30 3.62 45.21
CA THR A 10 59.17 2.52 44.77
C THR A 10 59.19 1.33 45.72
N ASN A 11 58.88 1.52 47.04
CA ASN A 11 58.80 0.42 47.98
C ASN A 11 57.59 -0.44 47.72
N ASN A 12 57.79 -1.74 47.46
CA ASN A 12 56.75 -2.74 47.07
C ASN A 12 56.04 -2.39 45.79
N PHE A 13 56.74 -1.85 44.77
CA PHE A 13 56.20 -1.45 43.49
C PHE A 13 55.36 -2.57 42.84
N GLY A 14 55.80 -3.83 42.89
CA GLY A 14 55.10 -4.99 42.37
C GLY A 14 53.71 -5.20 43.00
N LEU A 15 53.58 -5.02 44.32
CA LEU A 15 52.32 -5.12 45.04
C LEU A 15 51.37 -3.98 44.67
N LYS A 16 51.86 -2.78 44.40
CA LYS A 16 51.05 -1.64 43.97
C LYS A 16 50.50 -1.84 42.55
N VAL A 17 51.35 -2.30 41.63
CA VAL A 17 50.93 -2.65 40.27
C VAL A 17 49.90 -3.75 40.32
N LEU A 18 50.13 -4.81 41.12
CA LEU A 18 49.14 -5.89 41.27
C LEU A 18 47.82 -5.38 41.84
N SER A 19 47.86 -4.46 42.81
CA SER A 19 46.64 -3.85 43.38
C SER A 19 45.86 -3.03 42.34
N ILE A 20 46.58 -2.29 41.47
CA ILE A 20 45.94 -1.54 40.36
C ILE A 20 45.29 -2.49 39.35
N ILE A 21 45.99 -3.55 38.97
CA ILE A 21 45.45 -4.59 38.06
C ILE A 21 44.20 -5.21 38.67
N PHE A 22 44.26 -5.55 39.97
CA PHE A 22 43.11 -6.14 40.67
C PHE A 22 41.92 -5.17 40.75
N ALA A 23 42.18 -3.88 41.01
CA ALA A 23 41.17 -2.84 41.01
C ALA A 23 40.51 -2.66 39.65
N ILE A 24 41.29 -2.72 38.55
CA ILE A 24 40.76 -2.66 37.17
C ILE A 24 39.91 -3.89 36.89
N ILE A 25 40.36 -5.09 37.26
CA ILE A 25 39.59 -6.32 37.07
C ILE A 25 38.27 -6.25 37.85
N MET A 26 38.31 -5.85 39.12
CA MET A 26 37.12 -5.68 39.96
C MET A 26 36.17 -4.62 39.37
N TRP A 27 36.71 -3.51 38.87
CA TRP A 27 35.88 -2.49 38.21
C TRP A 27 35.18 -3.02 36.95
N LEU A 28 35.92 -3.77 36.11
CA LEU A 28 35.33 -4.41 34.91
C LEU A 28 34.23 -5.41 35.28
N VAL A 29 34.42 -6.18 36.36
CA VAL A 29 33.41 -7.11 36.86
C VAL A 29 32.15 -6.36 37.32
N VAL A 30 32.33 -5.29 38.14
CA VAL A 30 31.22 -4.49 38.66
C VAL A 30 30.45 -3.82 37.52
N VAL A 31 31.14 -3.18 36.57
CA VAL A 31 30.50 -2.54 35.41
C VAL A 31 29.72 -3.54 34.58
N ASN A 32 30.23 -4.76 34.40
CA ASN A 32 29.52 -5.80 33.67
C ASN A 32 28.31 -6.39 34.43
N ILE A 33 28.30 -6.31 35.76
CA ILE A 33 27.14 -6.70 36.60
C ILE A 33 26.07 -5.60 36.56
N ASP A 34 26.46 -4.32 36.56
CA ASP A 34 25.53 -3.19 36.61
C ASP A 34 24.80 -2.96 35.30
N ASP A 35 25.41 -3.31 34.13
CA ASP A 35 24.80 -3.17 32.80
C ASP A 35 24.85 -4.49 31.99
N PRO A 36 24.15 -5.53 32.44
CA PRO A 36 24.16 -6.83 31.79
C PRO A 36 23.45 -6.77 30.45
N LYS A 37 23.82 -7.68 29.56
CA LYS A 37 23.05 -7.91 28.33
C LYS A 37 21.71 -8.57 28.68
N ILE A 38 20.65 -7.99 28.17
CA ILE A 38 19.29 -8.52 28.29
C ILE A 38 18.68 -8.71 26.91
N THR A 39 17.62 -9.52 26.84
CA THR A 39 16.87 -9.75 25.62
C THR A 39 15.49 -9.13 25.74
N LYS A 40 15.08 -8.40 24.70
CA LYS A 40 13.76 -7.78 24.59
C LYS A 40 13.20 -8.05 23.21
N THR A 41 11.88 -8.23 23.12
CA THR A 41 11.17 -8.38 21.85
C THR A 41 10.72 -7.03 21.33
N PHE A 42 10.86 -6.87 20.01
CA PHE A 42 10.40 -5.70 19.27
C PHE A 42 9.51 -6.13 18.12
N THR A 43 8.63 -5.25 17.71
CA THR A 43 7.77 -5.44 16.53
C THR A 43 7.99 -4.25 15.61
N THR A 44 8.20 -4.52 14.32
CA THR A 44 8.33 -3.49 13.29
C THR A 44 7.54 -3.87 12.04
N THR A 45 7.24 -2.89 11.20
CA THR A 45 6.58 -3.11 9.92
C THR A 45 7.57 -3.63 8.89
N VAL A 46 7.14 -4.63 8.11
CA VAL A 46 7.92 -5.20 7.01
C VAL A 46 7.71 -4.35 5.77
N SER A 47 8.79 -3.85 5.19
CA SER A 47 8.78 -3.19 3.88
C SER A 47 8.95 -4.25 2.80
N ILE A 48 8.01 -4.31 1.87
CA ILE A 48 8.08 -5.22 0.73
C ILE A 48 8.85 -4.52 -0.40
N THR A 49 9.72 -5.26 -1.06
CA THR A 49 10.53 -4.77 -2.19
C THR A 49 10.50 -5.76 -3.34
N ASN A 50 10.87 -5.29 -4.56
CA ASN A 50 10.91 -6.10 -5.79
C ASN A 50 9.58 -6.81 -6.12
N GLU A 51 8.45 -6.13 -5.86
CA GLU A 51 7.10 -6.65 -6.15
C GLU A 51 6.91 -7.02 -7.64
N SER A 52 7.60 -6.30 -8.54
CA SER A 52 7.58 -6.60 -9.97
C SER A 52 8.03 -8.03 -10.31
N ALA A 53 8.88 -8.65 -9.47
CA ALA A 53 9.32 -10.02 -9.69
C ALA A 53 8.15 -11.01 -9.71
N ILE A 54 7.10 -10.77 -8.93
CA ILE A 54 5.89 -11.60 -8.90
C ILE A 54 5.01 -11.32 -10.12
N SER A 55 4.81 -10.05 -10.47
CA SER A 55 4.01 -9.68 -11.64
C SER A 55 4.66 -10.09 -12.96
N ASP A 56 5.98 -10.11 -13.05
CA ASP A 56 6.73 -10.60 -14.22
C ASP A 56 6.56 -12.11 -14.42
N MET A 57 6.25 -12.86 -13.37
CA MET A 57 5.85 -14.28 -13.45
C MET A 57 4.36 -14.47 -13.81
N GLY A 58 3.63 -13.40 -14.11
CA GLY A 58 2.19 -13.45 -14.37
C GLY A 58 1.36 -13.79 -13.12
N LYS A 59 1.86 -13.41 -11.95
CA LYS A 59 1.22 -13.69 -10.67
C LYS A 59 0.99 -12.41 -9.87
N TYR A 60 0.03 -12.45 -8.95
CA TYR A 60 -0.16 -11.47 -7.89
C TYR A 60 0.09 -12.12 -6.54
N TYR A 61 0.29 -11.32 -5.51
CA TYR A 61 0.39 -11.82 -4.14
C TYR A 61 -0.52 -11.02 -3.20
N GLU A 62 -0.89 -11.64 -2.11
CA GLU A 62 -1.61 -11.04 -1.01
C GLU A 62 -0.95 -11.48 0.31
N VAL A 63 -0.72 -10.53 1.22
CA VAL A 63 -0.18 -10.85 2.54
C VAL A 63 -1.26 -11.52 3.38
N VAL A 64 -0.98 -12.70 3.92
CA VAL A 64 -1.92 -13.44 4.74
C VAL A 64 -2.33 -12.62 5.97
N ASP A 65 -3.63 -12.55 6.25
CA ASP A 65 -4.23 -11.76 7.32
C ASP A 65 -3.97 -10.23 7.25
N GLY A 66 -3.41 -9.72 6.16
CA GLY A 66 -3.05 -8.30 6.00
C GLY A 66 -1.97 -7.84 7.00
N LYS A 67 -1.28 -8.75 7.67
CA LYS A 67 -0.28 -8.44 8.71
C LYS A 67 1.11 -8.33 8.11
N ASN A 68 1.53 -7.11 7.84
CA ASN A 68 2.90 -6.80 7.40
C ASN A 68 3.82 -6.40 8.56
N THR A 69 3.71 -7.05 9.71
CA THR A 69 4.54 -6.81 10.89
C THR A 69 5.29 -8.06 11.32
N VAL A 70 6.51 -7.88 11.80
CA VAL A 70 7.35 -8.96 12.31
C VAL A 70 7.77 -8.69 13.74
N THR A 71 7.72 -9.72 14.58
CA THR A 71 8.18 -9.68 15.97
C THR A 71 9.47 -10.48 16.10
N PHE A 72 10.49 -9.88 16.67
CA PHE A 72 11.83 -10.47 16.79
C PHE A 72 12.47 -10.13 18.13
N ALA A 73 13.44 -10.95 18.53
CA ALA A 73 14.18 -10.78 19.78
C ALA A 73 15.54 -10.14 19.53
N VAL A 74 15.90 -9.21 20.37
CA VAL A 74 17.15 -8.45 20.32
C VAL A 74 17.87 -8.56 21.66
N SER A 75 19.18 -8.80 21.64
CA SER A 75 20.03 -8.78 22.80
C SER A 75 21.00 -7.58 22.72
N ALA A 76 20.99 -6.79 23.76
CA ALA A 76 21.91 -5.66 23.94
C ALA A 76 22.10 -5.38 25.42
N LYS A 77 23.01 -4.44 25.79
CA LYS A 77 23.13 -3.94 27.15
C LYS A 77 21.82 -3.31 27.60
N ARG A 78 21.48 -3.45 28.90
CA ARG A 78 20.24 -2.94 29.48
C ARG A 78 20.05 -1.45 29.18
N SER A 79 21.08 -0.64 29.41
CA SER A 79 21.05 0.81 29.18
C SER A 79 20.68 1.17 27.74
N LEU A 80 21.12 0.38 26.76
CA LEU A 80 20.83 0.62 25.35
C LEU A 80 19.44 0.11 24.96
N ILE A 81 19.08 -1.10 25.43
CA ILE A 81 17.86 -1.79 24.96
C ILE A 81 16.58 -1.14 25.51
N GLU A 82 16.68 -0.40 26.65
CA GLU A 82 15.55 0.33 27.22
C GLU A 82 15.14 1.53 26.36
N ASP A 83 16.09 2.16 25.68
CA ASP A 83 15.87 3.31 24.80
C ASP A 83 15.44 2.91 23.37
N LEU A 84 15.57 1.62 23.01
CA LEU A 84 15.20 1.13 21.67
C LEU A 84 13.69 0.89 21.54
N SER A 85 13.21 1.18 20.33
CA SER A 85 11.84 0.97 19.87
C SER A 85 11.81 0.17 18.56
N GLY A 86 10.65 -0.25 18.10
CA GLY A 86 10.49 -0.95 16.80
C GLY A 86 10.97 -0.13 15.61
N SER A 87 10.92 1.21 15.69
CA SER A 87 11.35 2.12 14.61
C SER A 87 12.88 2.19 14.44
N ASP A 88 13.66 1.68 15.39
CA ASP A 88 15.12 1.60 15.26
C ASP A 88 15.59 0.40 14.43
N PHE A 89 14.65 -0.39 13.95
CA PHE A 89 14.89 -1.56 13.11
C PHE A 89 14.17 -1.45 11.77
N LYS A 90 14.83 -1.97 10.74
CA LYS A 90 14.28 -2.13 9.40
C LYS A 90 14.09 -3.61 9.12
N ALA A 91 12.88 -3.99 8.71
CA ALA A 91 12.56 -5.31 8.22
C ALA A 91 12.19 -5.22 6.74
N VAL A 92 12.80 -6.06 5.91
CA VAL A 92 12.58 -6.08 4.45
C VAL A 92 12.25 -7.50 4.02
N ALA A 93 11.19 -7.65 3.24
CA ALA A 93 10.86 -8.86 2.51
C ALA A 93 11.07 -8.61 1.02
N ASP A 94 12.02 -9.30 0.42
CA ASP A 94 12.32 -9.19 -1.01
C ASP A 94 11.53 -10.26 -1.77
N MET A 95 10.56 -9.82 -2.60
CA MET A 95 9.70 -10.73 -3.36
C MET A 95 10.45 -11.56 -4.40
N SER A 96 11.65 -11.14 -4.83
CA SER A 96 12.49 -11.94 -5.70
C SER A 96 13.04 -13.22 -5.02
N SER A 97 13.01 -13.26 -3.68
CA SER A 97 13.47 -14.37 -2.85
C SER A 97 12.34 -15.26 -2.31
N ILE A 98 11.15 -15.20 -2.94
CA ILE A 98 9.98 -15.98 -2.51
C ILE A 98 10.28 -17.48 -2.54
N GLU A 99 9.96 -18.19 -1.45
CA GLU A 99 10.11 -19.64 -1.31
C GLU A 99 8.75 -20.34 -1.45
N ASP A 100 8.69 -21.38 -2.26
CA ASP A 100 7.50 -22.23 -2.48
C ASP A 100 6.20 -21.45 -2.82
N LEU A 101 6.34 -20.25 -3.39
CA LEU A 101 5.23 -19.32 -3.70
C LEU A 101 4.30 -19.03 -2.51
N SER A 102 4.79 -19.12 -1.29
CA SER A 102 3.98 -18.95 -0.08
C SER A 102 4.67 -18.18 1.04
N ARG A 103 6.00 -18.05 0.99
CA ARG A 103 6.77 -17.42 2.05
C ARG A 103 7.91 -16.58 1.49
N VAL A 104 8.09 -15.40 2.05
CA VAL A 104 9.20 -14.51 1.71
C VAL A 104 10.08 -14.32 2.94
N PRO A 105 11.38 -14.62 2.87
CA PRO A 105 12.29 -14.42 4.00
C PRO A 105 12.35 -12.93 4.35
N ILE A 106 12.31 -12.64 5.66
CA ILE A 106 12.41 -11.28 6.18
C ILE A 106 13.83 -11.05 6.66
N GLU A 107 14.50 -10.07 6.08
CA GLU A 107 15.79 -9.58 6.55
C GLU A 107 15.58 -8.44 7.55
N ILE A 108 16.11 -8.61 8.78
CA ILE A 108 15.96 -7.61 9.84
C ILE A 108 17.33 -7.02 10.15
N SER A 109 17.41 -5.70 10.14
CA SER A 109 18.63 -4.95 10.43
C SER A 109 18.36 -3.81 11.40
N ALA A 110 19.34 -3.49 12.24
CA ALA A 110 19.30 -2.31 13.10
C ALA A 110 19.76 -1.08 12.31
N LEU A 111 19.05 0.04 12.42
CA LEU A 111 19.40 1.31 11.78
C LEU A 111 20.58 2.00 12.50
N HIS A 112 20.67 1.77 13.81
CA HIS A 112 21.70 2.35 14.68
C HIS A 112 22.32 1.28 15.56
N TYR A 113 23.49 1.54 16.12
CA TYR A 113 24.18 0.68 17.12
C TYR A 113 24.44 -0.77 16.65
N THR A 114 24.64 -0.99 15.35
CA THR A 114 24.77 -2.32 14.73
C THR A 114 25.81 -3.25 15.39
N ASN A 115 26.89 -2.68 15.95
CA ASN A 115 27.95 -3.42 16.63
C ASN A 115 27.63 -3.73 18.12
N GLN A 116 26.59 -3.15 18.68
CA GLN A 116 26.21 -3.28 20.09
C GLN A 116 24.94 -4.09 20.28
N ILE A 117 24.21 -4.32 19.19
CA ILE A 117 22.93 -5.01 19.14
C ILE A 117 23.12 -6.36 18.43
N SER A 118 22.55 -7.41 18.99
CA SER A 118 22.48 -8.73 18.38
C SER A 118 21.01 -9.13 18.18
N ILE A 119 20.60 -9.28 16.93
CA ILE A 119 19.28 -9.83 16.58
C ILE A 119 19.39 -11.35 16.69
N ILE A 120 18.60 -11.95 17.58
CA ILE A 120 18.71 -13.39 17.94
C ILE A 120 17.68 -14.22 17.18
N THR A 121 16.71 -13.58 16.55
CA THR A 121 15.60 -14.27 15.90
C THR A 121 16.10 -15.12 14.73
N ARG A 122 15.60 -16.35 14.69
CA ARG A 122 15.81 -17.28 13.56
C ARG A 122 14.89 -16.84 12.42
N ASN A 123 15.13 -17.42 11.24
CA ASN A 123 14.42 -17.16 10.00
C ASN A 123 12.97 -16.73 10.22
N GLN A 124 12.68 -15.48 9.88
CA GLN A 124 11.34 -14.94 9.87
C GLN A 124 10.86 -14.89 8.42
N TYR A 125 9.60 -15.16 8.23
CA TYR A 125 8.99 -15.16 6.92
C TYR A 125 7.75 -14.28 6.94
N LEU A 126 7.49 -13.63 5.81
CA LEU A 126 6.22 -13.04 5.48
C LEU A 126 5.41 -14.09 4.72
N ASP A 127 4.30 -14.52 5.30
CA ASP A 127 3.40 -15.46 4.64
C ASP A 127 2.56 -14.72 3.60
N VAL A 128 2.55 -15.24 2.38
CA VAL A 128 1.83 -14.67 1.25
C VAL A 128 1.02 -15.74 0.53
N THR A 129 -0.11 -15.36 -0.02
CA THR A 129 -0.86 -16.17 -0.97
C THR A 129 -0.56 -15.65 -2.37
N VAL A 130 -0.16 -16.54 -3.28
CA VAL A 130 0.16 -16.18 -4.65
C VAL A 130 -0.89 -16.78 -5.59
N GLY A 131 -1.48 -15.91 -6.43
CA GLY A 131 -2.48 -16.28 -7.42
C GLY A 131 -2.06 -15.90 -8.84
N ASN A 132 -2.93 -16.19 -9.81
CA ASN A 132 -2.71 -15.83 -11.20
C ASN A 132 -3.12 -14.37 -11.44
N LEU A 133 -2.20 -13.59 -12.00
CA LEU A 133 -2.47 -12.22 -12.44
C LEU A 133 -3.11 -12.27 -13.82
N GLN A 134 -4.24 -11.58 -13.97
CA GLN A 134 -4.87 -11.35 -15.28
C GLN A 134 -4.86 -9.86 -15.58
N THR A 135 -4.61 -9.53 -16.84
CA THR A 135 -4.73 -8.17 -17.35
C THR A 135 -5.70 -8.16 -18.51
N GLN A 136 -6.72 -7.31 -18.43
CA GLN A 136 -7.74 -7.17 -19.46
C GLN A 136 -8.05 -5.69 -19.72
N SER A 137 -8.41 -5.39 -20.97
CA SER A 137 -8.83 -4.04 -21.39
C SER A 137 -10.34 -4.00 -21.56
N PHE A 138 -10.97 -2.98 -21.00
CA PHE A 138 -12.40 -2.76 -21.03
C PHE A 138 -12.72 -1.44 -21.71
N ILE A 139 -13.83 -1.40 -22.47
CA ILE A 139 -14.37 -0.15 -23.00
C ILE A 139 -15.13 0.55 -21.87
N ILE A 140 -14.84 1.84 -21.67
CA ILE A 140 -15.55 2.67 -20.69
C ILE A 140 -16.84 3.18 -21.34
N VAL A 141 -17.98 2.88 -20.72
CA VAL A 141 -19.29 3.37 -21.13
C VAL A 141 -19.60 4.67 -20.39
N PRO A 142 -19.64 5.83 -21.08
CA PRO A 142 -20.03 7.08 -20.45
C PRO A 142 -21.51 7.07 -20.08
N ARG A 143 -21.86 7.69 -18.94
CA ARG A 143 -23.21 7.86 -18.45
C ARG A 143 -23.39 9.24 -17.87
N ASP A 144 -24.59 9.72 -17.91
CA ASP A 144 -25.03 10.90 -17.17
C ASP A 144 -25.85 10.49 -15.94
N SER A 145 -25.92 11.37 -14.97
CA SER A 145 -26.78 11.30 -13.79
C SER A 145 -27.34 12.65 -13.45
N GLY A 146 -28.48 12.65 -12.77
CA GLY A 146 -29.19 13.89 -12.41
C GLY A 146 -30.12 14.38 -13.53
N THR A 147 -30.64 15.62 -13.39
CA THR A 147 -31.57 16.23 -14.30
C THR A 147 -31.04 17.59 -14.73
N PRO A 148 -30.87 17.89 -16.03
CA PRO A 148 -30.48 19.20 -16.52
C PRO A 148 -31.44 20.31 -16.10
N ALA A 149 -31.03 21.55 -16.28
CA ALA A 149 -31.87 22.71 -16.03
C ALA A 149 -33.16 22.68 -16.86
N SER A 150 -34.23 23.33 -16.37
CA SER A 150 -35.50 23.41 -17.07
C SER A 150 -35.32 23.99 -18.49
N GLY A 151 -35.87 23.34 -19.49
CA GLY A 151 -35.70 23.70 -20.88
C GLY A 151 -34.42 23.15 -21.53
N SER A 152 -33.70 22.27 -20.86
CA SER A 152 -32.49 21.62 -21.36
C SER A 152 -32.65 20.10 -21.33
N VAL A 153 -31.90 19.40 -22.17
CA VAL A 153 -31.83 17.93 -22.24
C VAL A 153 -30.40 17.51 -22.53
N VAL A 154 -30.01 16.34 -22.00
CA VAL A 154 -28.72 15.75 -22.32
C VAL A 154 -28.73 15.27 -23.77
N GLY A 155 -27.75 15.69 -24.53
CA GLY A 155 -27.50 15.24 -25.90
C GLY A 155 -26.57 14.03 -25.91
N SER A 156 -25.37 14.19 -26.51
CA SER A 156 -24.35 13.13 -26.52
C SER A 156 -23.50 13.17 -25.27
N VAL A 157 -23.11 11.98 -24.76
CA VAL A 157 -22.14 11.83 -23.67
C VAL A 157 -20.94 11.04 -24.21
N SER A 158 -19.75 11.56 -23.96
CA SER A 158 -18.49 10.97 -24.43
C SER A 158 -17.49 10.84 -23.31
N VAL A 159 -16.50 9.96 -23.47
CA VAL A 159 -15.42 9.72 -22.50
C VAL A 159 -14.07 9.65 -23.19
N SER A 160 -13.05 10.22 -22.58
CA SER A 160 -11.67 10.19 -23.09
C SER A 160 -10.67 10.06 -21.94
N PRO A 161 -9.73 9.09 -21.99
CA PRO A 161 -9.70 7.93 -22.90
C PRO A 161 -10.89 6.99 -22.67
N ASN A 162 -11.25 6.20 -23.70
CA ASN A 162 -12.41 5.29 -23.66
C ASN A 162 -12.03 3.83 -23.36
N VAL A 163 -10.76 3.54 -23.05
CA VAL A 163 -10.27 2.19 -22.73
C VAL A 163 -9.55 2.23 -21.38
N LEU A 164 -9.98 1.35 -20.49
CA LEU A 164 -9.35 1.10 -19.21
C LEU A 164 -8.69 -0.27 -19.22
N LYS A 165 -7.39 -0.31 -18.88
CA LYS A 165 -6.66 -1.56 -18.65
C LYS A 165 -6.66 -1.86 -17.17
N VAL A 166 -7.19 -3.04 -16.79
CA VAL A 166 -7.29 -3.52 -15.42
C VAL A 166 -6.41 -4.75 -15.26
N SER A 167 -5.61 -4.78 -14.21
CA SER A 167 -4.75 -5.90 -13.83
C SER A 167 -5.04 -6.27 -12.38
N GLY A 168 -5.12 -7.56 -12.08
CA GLY A 168 -5.38 -8.05 -10.73
C GLY A 168 -5.59 -9.55 -10.68
N PRO A 169 -6.11 -10.07 -9.55
CA PRO A 169 -6.49 -11.47 -9.41
C PRO A 169 -7.38 -11.93 -10.56
N ALA A 170 -7.01 -13.04 -11.23
CA ALA A 170 -7.76 -13.55 -12.37
C ALA A 170 -9.24 -13.82 -12.03
N GLU A 171 -9.49 -14.25 -10.80
CA GLU A 171 -10.84 -14.49 -10.28
C GLU A 171 -11.69 -13.21 -10.26
N ILE A 172 -11.10 -12.06 -9.88
CA ILE A 172 -11.81 -10.78 -9.84
C ILE A 172 -11.91 -10.19 -11.25
N VAL A 173 -10.79 -10.15 -12.00
CA VAL A 173 -10.78 -9.55 -13.35
C VAL A 173 -11.75 -10.24 -14.29
N SER A 174 -11.92 -11.56 -14.15
CA SER A 174 -12.85 -12.34 -14.98
C SER A 174 -14.34 -12.08 -14.68
N THR A 175 -14.69 -11.52 -13.52
CA THR A 175 -16.08 -11.16 -13.18
C THR A 175 -16.48 -9.79 -13.71
N ILE A 176 -15.51 -8.97 -14.16
CA ILE A 176 -15.81 -7.63 -14.69
C ILE A 176 -16.56 -7.75 -16.01
N ASP A 177 -17.82 -7.33 -16.01
CA ASP A 177 -18.65 -7.28 -17.21
C ASP A 177 -18.62 -5.88 -17.85
N LYS A 178 -18.65 -4.82 -17.02
CA LYS A 178 -18.86 -3.46 -17.49
C LYS A 178 -18.06 -2.44 -16.70
N VAL A 179 -17.54 -1.45 -17.41
CA VAL A 179 -16.90 -0.27 -16.84
C VAL A 179 -17.70 0.97 -17.23
N THR A 180 -18.06 1.80 -16.25
CA THR A 180 -18.79 3.05 -16.51
C THR A 180 -18.07 4.25 -15.92
N ALA A 181 -18.26 5.41 -16.56
CA ALA A 181 -17.85 6.70 -16.04
C ALA A 181 -19.05 7.65 -16.09
N THR A 182 -19.49 8.13 -14.94
CA THR A 182 -20.75 8.87 -14.79
C THR A 182 -20.47 10.33 -14.46
N ILE A 183 -21.04 11.25 -15.26
CA ILE A 183 -20.99 12.70 -15.04
C ILE A 183 -22.31 13.17 -14.47
N ASP A 184 -22.28 14.08 -13.48
CA ASP A 184 -23.48 14.70 -12.93
C ASP A 184 -23.84 15.95 -13.75
N VAL A 185 -25.03 15.91 -14.37
CA VAL A 185 -25.58 17.02 -15.18
C VAL A 185 -26.67 17.79 -14.46
N SER A 186 -26.81 17.64 -13.16
CA SER A 186 -27.85 18.31 -12.36
C SER A 186 -27.82 19.82 -12.50
N ASN A 187 -28.95 20.41 -12.92
CA ASN A 187 -29.13 21.86 -13.14
C ASN A 187 -28.20 22.48 -14.19
N MET A 188 -27.57 21.68 -15.05
CA MET A 188 -26.73 22.19 -16.14
C MET A 188 -27.58 22.69 -17.31
N SER A 189 -27.24 23.85 -17.86
CA SER A 189 -27.85 24.47 -19.04
C SER A 189 -26.87 24.66 -20.21
N MET A 190 -25.61 24.26 -20.00
CA MET A 190 -24.53 24.33 -20.98
C MET A 190 -23.72 23.05 -20.90
N ASP A 191 -22.96 22.76 -21.95
CA ASP A 191 -22.04 21.64 -22.01
C ASP A 191 -21.13 21.58 -20.79
N ILE A 192 -20.90 20.37 -20.29
CA ILE A 192 -20.05 20.13 -19.12
C ILE A 192 -19.00 19.08 -19.45
N SER A 193 -17.83 19.23 -18.87
CA SER A 193 -16.75 18.25 -18.93
C SER A 193 -16.10 18.15 -17.55
N ASP A 194 -15.97 16.94 -17.03
CA ASP A 194 -15.42 16.68 -15.71
C ASP A 194 -14.56 15.41 -15.69
N ASN A 195 -13.65 15.34 -14.73
CA ASN A 195 -12.81 14.18 -14.49
C ASN A 195 -13.47 13.28 -13.44
N VAL A 196 -13.86 12.08 -13.85
CA VAL A 196 -14.56 11.13 -13.01
C VAL A 196 -13.77 9.84 -12.85
N ILE A 197 -13.95 9.15 -11.74
CA ILE A 197 -13.34 7.85 -11.46
C ILE A 197 -14.20 6.79 -12.16
N PRO A 198 -13.64 5.96 -13.05
CA PRO A 198 -14.37 4.85 -13.65
C PRO A 198 -14.73 3.79 -12.58
N LYS A 199 -15.95 3.26 -12.67
CA LYS A 199 -16.47 2.20 -11.81
C LYS A 199 -16.64 0.91 -12.57
N LEU A 200 -16.30 -0.20 -11.91
CA LEU A 200 -16.36 -1.54 -12.47
C LEU A 200 -17.58 -2.27 -11.90
N TYR A 201 -18.28 -3.03 -12.75
CA TYR A 201 -19.47 -3.78 -12.36
C TYR A 201 -19.38 -5.21 -12.90
N ASP A 202 -19.95 -6.14 -12.14
CA ASP A 202 -20.14 -7.52 -12.58
C ASP A 202 -21.40 -7.69 -13.44
N SER A 203 -21.67 -8.92 -13.86
CA SER A 203 -22.85 -9.27 -14.66
C SER A 203 -24.18 -9.04 -13.96
N ASP A 204 -24.20 -9.04 -12.63
CA ASP A 204 -25.39 -8.78 -11.82
C ASP A 204 -25.60 -7.28 -11.56
N GLY A 205 -24.64 -6.44 -11.96
CA GLY A 205 -24.67 -4.99 -11.80
C GLY A 205 -24.19 -4.53 -10.42
N ALA A 206 -23.54 -5.39 -9.63
CA ALA A 206 -22.90 -5.01 -8.39
C ALA A 206 -21.55 -4.35 -8.66
N GLU A 207 -21.22 -3.32 -7.88
CA GLU A 207 -19.92 -2.62 -7.98
C GLU A 207 -18.81 -3.51 -7.41
N ILE A 208 -17.73 -3.69 -8.18
CA ILE A 208 -16.59 -4.51 -7.81
C ILE A 208 -15.60 -3.66 -6.97
N ASP A 209 -15.11 -4.23 -5.86
CA ASP A 209 -14.05 -3.60 -5.05
C ASP A 209 -12.74 -3.56 -5.83
N THR A 210 -12.16 -2.37 -5.94
CA THR A 210 -10.93 -2.11 -6.69
C THR A 210 -9.66 -2.15 -5.85
N THR A 211 -9.76 -2.49 -4.56
CA THR A 211 -8.62 -2.45 -3.60
C THR A 211 -7.44 -3.31 -4.07
N ASN A 212 -7.72 -4.47 -4.66
CA ASN A 212 -6.72 -5.42 -5.17
C ASN A 212 -6.56 -5.35 -6.69
N LEU A 213 -7.05 -4.30 -7.33
CA LEU A 213 -6.95 -4.07 -8.77
C LEU A 213 -6.02 -2.90 -9.06
N SER A 214 -5.20 -3.06 -10.09
CA SER A 214 -4.38 -1.99 -10.66
C SER A 214 -5.00 -1.52 -11.97
N MET A 215 -5.24 -0.22 -12.08
CA MET A 215 -5.79 0.41 -13.27
C MET A 215 -4.77 1.37 -13.88
N ASN A 216 -4.66 1.40 -15.19
CA ASN A 216 -3.75 2.32 -15.89
C ASN A 216 -4.21 3.79 -15.85
N LEU A 217 -5.46 4.05 -15.48
CA LEU A 217 -6.07 5.38 -15.36
C LEU A 217 -6.80 5.47 -14.02
N SER A 218 -6.50 6.48 -13.24
CA SER A 218 -7.24 6.78 -11.99
C SER A 218 -8.51 7.58 -12.26
N THR A 219 -8.51 8.42 -13.29
CA THR A 219 -9.64 9.24 -13.73
C THR A 219 -9.72 9.30 -15.24
N VAL A 220 -10.91 9.57 -15.76
CA VAL A 220 -11.18 9.81 -17.18
C VAL A 220 -12.04 11.05 -17.33
N THR A 221 -11.88 11.78 -18.43
CA THR A 221 -12.69 12.97 -18.71
C THR A 221 -13.98 12.54 -19.39
N VAL A 222 -15.13 12.84 -18.78
CA VAL A 222 -16.45 12.65 -19.38
C VAL A 222 -17.00 14.01 -19.76
N SER A 223 -17.52 14.10 -20.99
CA SER A 223 -18.15 15.32 -21.52
C SER A 223 -19.59 15.03 -21.90
N ALA A 224 -20.50 15.89 -21.47
CA ALA A 224 -21.91 15.84 -21.82
C ALA A 224 -22.33 17.12 -22.55
N GLU A 225 -22.93 16.94 -23.69
CA GLU A 225 -23.56 18.02 -24.47
C GLU A 225 -24.95 18.33 -23.90
N ILE A 226 -25.26 19.60 -23.66
CA ILE A 226 -26.57 20.03 -23.14
C ILE A 226 -27.29 20.84 -24.18
N LEU A 227 -28.40 20.29 -24.69
CA LEU A 227 -29.20 20.89 -25.72
C LEU A 227 -30.39 21.66 -25.14
N ASN A 228 -30.73 22.81 -25.74
CA ASN A 228 -31.94 23.54 -25.39
C ASN A 228 -33.15 22.92 -26.09
N THR A 229 -34.25 22.75 -25.36
CA THR A 229 -35.51 22.25 -25.91
C THR A 229 -36.47 23.38 -26.19
N LYS A 230 -37.33 23.20 -27.23
CA LYS A 230 -38.39 24.10 -27.57
C LYS A 230 -39.68 23.31 -27.78
N GLU A 231 -40.75 23.79 -27.14
CA GLU A 231 -42.06 23.25 -27.39
C GLU A 231 -42.58 23.74 -28.77
N VAL A 232 -43.06 22.82 -29.59
CA VAL A 232 -43.66 23.09 -30.88
C VAL A 232 -45.05 22.49 -30.90
N GLY A 233 -46.06 23.34 -31.10
CA GLY A 233 -47.46 22.89 -31.30
C GLY A 233 -47.57 22.12 -32.62
N LEU A 234 -48.10 20.88 -32.58
CA LEU A 234 -48.44 20.13 -33.77
C LEU A 234 -49.90 20.39 -34.16
N ASN A 235 -50.11 20.88 -35.36
CA ASN A 235 -51.44 21.01 -35.93
C ASN A 235 -51.65 19.95 -37.02
N PHE A 236 -52.47 18.97 -36.72
CA PHE A 236 -52.82 17.93 -37.68
C PHE A 236 -53.96 18.38 -38.58
N GLN A 237 -53.73 18.47 -39.86
CA GLN A 237 -54.78 18.69 -40.87
C GLN A 237 -55.05 17.42 -41.66
N THR A 238 -56.28 16.98 -41.66
CA THR A 238 -56.69 15.85 -42.45
C THR A 238 -57.14 16.38 -43.86
N THR A 239 -56.42 15.95 -44.89
CA THR A 239 -56.81 16.27 -46.29
C THR A 239 -57.41 15.06 -46.95
N GLY A 240 -58.56 15.23 -47.58
CA GLY A 240 -59.32 14.18 -48.30
C GLY A 240 -60.69 13.94 -47.71
N LYS A 241 -61.57 13.34 -48.46
CA LYS A 241 -62.90 12.90 -48.00
C LYS A 241 -62.84 11.40 -47.72
N PRO A 242 -63.39 10.92 -46.60
CA PRO A 242 -63.54 9.50 -46.38
C PRO A 242 -64.34 8.88 -47.55
N ALA A 243 -64.14 7.60 -47.84
CA ALA A 243 -64.96 6.85 -48.77
C ALA A 243 -66.43 6.81 -48.31
N ASP A 244 -67.35 6.68 -49.24
CA ASP A 244 -68.77 6.63 -48.91
C ASP A 244 -69.06 5.54 -47.87
N GLY A 245 -69.68 5.94 -46.75
CA GLY A 245 -70.03 5.06 -45.63
C GLY A 245 -69.05 5.09 -44.45
N TYR A 246 -67.96 5.91 -44.50
CA TYR A 246 -66.98 6.13 -43.37
C TYR A 246 -66.97 7.59 -42.93
N LYS A 247 -66.84 7.77 -41.60
CA LYS A 247 -66.68 9.09 -40.97
C LYS A 247 -65.26 9.34 -40.56
#